data_80fd179478411a8ae12a598eb2fe97a6
#
_entry.id   80fd179478411a8ae12a598eb2fe97a6
#
_cell.length_a   1.000
_cell.length_b   1.000
_cell.length_c   1.000
_cell.angle_alpha   90.00
_cell.angle_beta   90.00
_cell.angle_gamma   90.00
#
_symmetry.space_group_name_H-M   'P 1'
#
loop_
_entity.id
_entity.type
_entity.pdbx_description
1 polymer ?
#
loop_
_entity_poly.entity_id
_entity_poly.type
_entity_poly.pdbx_seq_one_letter_code
_entity_poly.pdbx_strand_id
1 'polypeptide(L)'
;MPVFEIKFEEITDRSSLSFEELELIRKAEEILQKAYSPYSKFKVGTSLLLENGLFLVGNNQENASFPCGICAERVVLSYAKANYPDLKIKKIAITTTAEDFEVKSPVAPCGMCR
;
A
#
# COMPACT_ATOMS: atom_id res chain seq x y z
N MET A 1 -18.00 -10.06 26.55
CA MET A 1 -17.59 -9.71 25.19
C MET A 1 -16.08 -9.64 25.10
N PRO A 2 -15.47 -10.37 24.18
CA PRO A 2 -14.02 -10.22 24.00
C PRO A 2 -13.68 -8.82 23.51
N VAL A 3 -12.58 -8.29 24.00
CA VAL A 3 -12.05 -6.99 23.61
C VAL A 3 -10.86 -7.23 22.72
N PHE A 4 -10.88 -6.65 21.50
CA PHE A 4 -9.75 -6.69 20.59
C PHE A 4 -8.93 -5.42 20.75
N GLU A 5 -7.63 -5.59 20.94
CA GLU A 5 -6.71 -4.48 21.06
C GLU A 5 -5.73 -4.55 19.90
N ILE A 6 -5.70 -3.47 19.10
CA ILE A 6 -4.74 -3.33 18.00
C ILE A 6 -3.72 -2.28 18.42
N LYS A 7 -2.47 -2.72 18.53
CA LYS A 7 -1.37 -1.82 18.89
C LYS A 7 -0.72 -1.27 17.64
N PHE A 8 -0.49 0.04 17.63
CA PHE A 8 0.24 0.69 16.54
C PHE A 8 1.12 1.79 17.12
N GLU A 9 2.11 2.19 16.35
CA GLU A 9 3.03 3.26 16.72
C GLU A 9 2.81 4.44 15.77
N GLU A 10 2.56 5.61 16.32
CA GLU A 10 2.39 6.82 15.55
C GLU A 10 3.73 7.56 15.46
N ILE A 11 4.24 7.70 14.23
CA ILE A 11 5.55 8.31 13.97
C ILE A 11 5.31 9.58 13.17
N THR A 12 5.73 10.72 13.73
CA THR A 12 5.58 12.02 13.08
C THR A 12 6.86 12.48 12.38
N ASP A 13 8.00 11.86 12.71
CA ASP A 13 9.30 12.21 12.16
C ASP A 13 9.89 11.00 11.41
N ARG A 14 10.05 11.14 10.09
CA ARG A 14 10.61 10.07 9.25
C ARG A 14 12.05 9.71 9.59
N SER A 15 12.78 10.58 10.29
CA SER A 15 14.16 10.28 10.66
C SER A 15 14.29 9.12 11.65
N SER A 16 13.19 8.74 12.31
CA SER A 16 13.16 7.58 13.22
C SER A 16 12.97 6.26 12.49
N LEU A 17 12.70 6.28 11.19
CA LEU A 17 12.47 5.08 10.39
C LEU A 17 13.80 4.50 9.88
N SER A 18 13.84 3.19 9.68
CA SER A 18 15.01 2.52 9.11
C SER A 18 15.16 2.86 7.63
N PHE A 19 16.32 2.57 7.05
CA PHE A 19 16.58 2.76 5.63
C PHE A 19 15.58 1.99 4.77
N GLU A 20 15.29 0.74 5.14
CA GLU A 20 14.31 -0.08 4.42
C GLU A 20 12.92 0.55 4.45
N GLU A 21 12.51 1.08 5.60
CA GLU A 21 11.19 1.71 5.75
C GLU A 21 11.08 2.99 4.94
N LEU A 22 12.13 3.81 4.92
CA LEU A 22 12.16 5.02 4.10
C LEU A 22 12.12 4.68 2.62
N GLU A 23 12.83 3.64 2.21
CA GLU A 23 12.84 3.18 0.82
C GLU A 23 11.47 2.65 0.38
N LEU A 24 10.77 1.93 1.27
CA LEU A 24 9.40 1.47 1.02
C LEU A 24 8.46 2.66 0.81
N ILE A 25 8.53 3.67 1.65
CA ILE A 25 7.69 4.87 1.54
C ILE A 25 7.99 5.59 0.22
N ARG A 26 9.26 5.76 -0.11
CA ARG A 26 9.66 6.41 -1.36
C ARG A 26 9.11 5.70 -2.59
N LYS A 27 9.21 4.38 -2.61
CA LYS A 27 8.70 3.57 -3.73
C LYS A 27 7.17 3.62 -3.82
N ALA A 28 6.49 3.61 -2.69
CA ALA A 28 5.03 3.75 -2.67
C ALA A 28 4.60 5.12 -3.20
N GLU A 29 5.27 6.18 -2.80
CA GLU A 29 4.98 7.54 -3.28
C GLU A 29 5.26 7.69 -4.77
N GLU A 30 6.31 7.04 -5.27
CA GLU A 30 6.67 7.07 -6.68
C GLU A 30 5.63 6.36 -7.55
N ILE A 31 5.21 5.17 -7.17
CA ILE A 31 4.22 4.40 -7.94
C ILE A 31 2.81 5.00 -7.83
N LEU A 32 2.55 5.73 -6.76
CA LEU A 32 1.29 6.43 -6.55
C LEU A 32 0.91 7.30 -7.75
N GLN A 33 1.89 7.99 -8.34
CA GLN A 33 1.66 8.92 -9.45
C GLN A 33 1.13 8.24 -10.71
N LYS A 34 1.34 6.93 -10.84
CA LYS A 34 0.90 6.15 -11.99
C LYS A 34 -0.43 5.44 -11.78
N ALA A 35 -1.08 5.66 -10.65
CA ALA A 35 -2.39 5.08 -10.38
C ALA A 35 -3.44 5.60 -11.36
N TYR A 36 -4.38 4.72 -11.71
CA TYR A 36 -5.50 5.06 -12.59
C TYR A 36 -6.77 5.19 -11.75
N SER A 37 -7.14 6.42 -11.43
CA SER A 37 -8.27 6.71 -10.54
C SER A 37 -9.16 7.84 -11.08
N PRO A 38 -9.73 7.68 -12.32
CA PRO A 38 -10.51 8.75 -12.93
C PRO A 38 -11.86 8.99 -12.26
N TYR A 39 -12.36 8.03 -11.50
CA TYR A 39 -13.68 8.10 -10.87
C TYR A 39 -13.60 8.66 -9.46
N SER A 40 -12.81 8.05 -8.59
CA SER A 40 -12.69 8.46 -7.19
C SER A 40 -11.77 9.66 -6.99
N LYS A 41 -10.83 9.89 -7.92
CA LYS A 41 -9.77 10.88 -7.77
C LYS A 41 -8.88 10.60 -6.55
N PHE A 42 -8.88 9.35 -6.09
CA PHE A 42 -8.14 8.90 -4.92
C PHE A 42 -7.09 7.88 -5.37
N LYS A 43 -5.83 8.27 -5.29
CA LYS A 43 -4.70 7.43 -5.70
C LYS A 43 -4.10 6.73 -4.51
N VAL A 44 -3.74 5.47 -4.69
CA VAL A 44 -3.09 4.66 -3.66
C VAL A 44 -1.83 4.03 -4.25
N GLY A 45 -0.73 4.16 -3.54
CA GLY A 45 0.53 3.51 -3.89
C GLY A 45 0.93 2.57 -2.77
N THR A 46 1.39 1.39 -3.12
CA THR A 46 1.81 0.38 -2.17
C THR A 46 3.15 -0.19 -2.59
N SER A 47 4.03 -0.40 -1.64
CA SER A 47 5.27 -1.13 -1.85
C SER A 47 5.41 -2.20 -0.79
N LEU A 48 6.08 -3.30 -1.12
CA LEU A 48 6.38 -4.32 -0.15
C LEU A 48 7.82 -4.79 -0.30
N LEU A 49 8.36 -5.31 0.80
CA LEU A 49 9.70 -5.87 0.86
C LEU A 49 9.58 -7.36 1.15
N LEU A 50 10.14 -8.17 0.27
CA LEU A 50 10.23 -9.60 0.48
C LEU A 50 11.45 -9.95 1.34
N GLU A 51 11.43 -11.13 1.94
CA GLU A 51 12.51 -11.57 2.85
C GLU A 51 13.89 -11.64 2.19
N ASN A 52 13.94 -11.76 0.85
CA ASN A 52 15.20 -11.79 0.10
C ASN A 52 15.73 -10.38 -0.24
N GLY A 53 15.07 -9.32 0.21
CA GLY A 53 15.48 -7.95 -0.06
C GLY A 53 14.87 -7.32 -1.32
N LEU A 54 14.02 -8.04 -2.04
CA LEU A 54 13.38 -7.52 -3.25
C LEU A 54 12.19 -6.63 -2.90
N PHE A 55 12.13 -5.45 -3.52
CA PHE A 55 11.01 -4.52 -3.40
C PHE A 55 10.05 -4.70 -4.58
N LEU A 56 8.74 -4.73 -4.29
CA LEU A 56 7.68 -4.77 -5.29
C LEU A 56 6.72 -3.62 -5.05
N VAL A 57 6.10 -3.12 -6.12
CA VAL A 57 5.22 -1.94 -6.04
C VAL A 57 3.90 -2.20 -6.76
N GLY A 58 2.85 -1.49 -6.34
CA GLY A 58 1.54 -1.55 -6.97
C GLY A 58 0.77 -0.26 -6.72
N ASN A 59 -0.20 0.02 -7.57
CA ASN A 59 -1.10 1.15 -7.44
C ASN A 59 -2.52 0.72 -7.81
N ASN A 60 -3.52 1.55 -7.43
CA ASN A 60 -4.90 1.20 -7.72
C ASN A 60 -5.23 1.45 -9.19
N GLN A 61 -6.07 0.56 -9.72
CA GLN A 61 -6.54 0.61 -11.10
C GLN A 61 -8.06 0.54 -11.09
N GLU A 62 -8.70 1.67 -11.36
CA GLU A 62 -10.16 1.74 -11.37
C GLU A 62 -10.72 1.32 -12.72
N ASN A 63 -11.99 0.89 -12.71
CA ASN A 63 -12.70 0.45 -13.90
C ASN A 63 -14.14 0.93 -13.81
N ALA A 64 -14.73 1.33 -14.94
CA ALA A 64 -16.13 1.71 -15.01
C ALA A 64 -17.05 0.59 -14.51
N SER A 65 -16.65 -0.67 -14.72
CA SER A 65 -17.25 -1.81 -14.04
C SER A 65 -16.56 -1.96 -12.69
N PHE A 66 -17.18 -1.46 -11.64
CA PHE A 66 -16.58 -1.39 -10.31
C PHE A 66 -15.98 -2.72 -9.83
N PRO A 67 -16.63 -3.88 -10.02
CA PRO A 67 -16.05 -5.15 -9.59
C PRO A 67 -14.73 -5.51 -10.27
N CYS A 68 -14.42 -4.91 -11.42
CA CYS A 68 -13.17 -5.15 -12.15
C CYS A 68 -12.03 -4.25 -11.67
N GLY A 69 -12.30 -3.28 -10.80
CA GLY A 69 -11.28 -2.44 -10.21
C GLY A 69 -10.39 -3.23 -9.26
N ILE A 70 -9.12 -2.82 -9.15
CA ILE A 70 -8.15 -3.49 -8.29
C ILE A 70 -7.47 -2.44 -7.41
N CYS A 71 -7.44 -2.69 -6.10
CA CYS A 71 -6.72 -1.82 -5.17
C CYS A 71 -5.21 -2.05 -5.25
N ALA A 72 -4.44 -1.07 -4.81
CA ALA A 72 -2.98 -1.11 -4.88
C ALA A 72 -2.39 -2.32 -4.14
N GLU A 73 -2.93 -2.63 -2.97
CA GLU A 73 -2.48 -3.76 -2.16
C GLU A 73 -2.69 -5.08 -2.90
N ARG A 74 -3.86 -5.27 -3.53
CA ARG A 74 -4.15 -6.49 -4.31
C ARG A 74 -3.23 -6.63 -5.51
N VAL A 75 -2.91 -5.53 -6.18
CA VAL A 75 -1.98 -5.56 -7.32
C VAL A 75 -0.64 -6.14 -6.89
N VAL A 76 -0.04 -5.57 -5.84
CA VAL A 76 1.30 -5.98 -5.42
C VAL A 76 1.31 -7.32 -4.70
N LEU A 77 0.30 -7.61 -3.87
CA LEU A 77 0.22 -8.89 -3.16
C LEU A 77 0.00 -10.05 -4.13
N SER A 78 -0.88 -9.86 -5.13
CA SER A 78 -1.14 -10.89 -6.13
C SER A 78 0.10 -11.15 -6.98
N TYR A 79 0.80 -10.10 -7.38
CA TYR A 79 2.04 -10.24 -8.12
C TYR A 79 3.11 -10.99 -7.32
N ALA A 80 3.25 -10.62 -6.04
CA ALA A 80 4.22 -11.26 -5.16
C ALA A 80 3.95 -12.75 -5.01
N LYS A 81 2.71 -13.12 -4.77
CA LYS A 81 2.34 -14.53 -4.59
C LYS A 81 2.38 -15.33 -5.89
N ALA A 82 2.09 -14.68 -7.03
CA ALA A 82 2.16 -15.33 -8.33
C ALA A 82 3.61 -15.63 -8.75
N ASN A 83 4.53 -14.72 -8.44
CA ASN A 83 5.93 -14.82 -8.91
C ASN A 83 6.90 -15.31 -7.85
N TYR A 84 6.59 -15.12 -6.58
CA TYR A 84 7.46 -15.48 -5.46
C TYR A 84 6.66 -16.17 -4.36
N PRO A 85 6.02 -17.32 -4.67
CA PRO A 85 5.08 -17.94 -3.72
C PRO A 85 5.73 -18.44 -2.42
N ASP A 86 7.03 -18.72 -2.46
CA ASP A 86 7.75 -19.26 -1.32
C ASP A 86 8.43 -18.20 -0.44
N LEU A 87 8.40 -16.93 -0.89
CA LEU A 87 9.02 -15.84 -0.13
C LEU A 87 8.01 -15.13 0.75
N LYS A 88 8.40 -14.88 1.98
CA LYS A 88 7.56 -14.15 2.93
C LYS A 88 7.67 -12.65 2.71
N ILE A 89 6.57 -11.96 2.96
CA ILE A 89 6.53 -10.51 2.95
C ILE A 89 7.05 -10.02 4.30
N LYS A 90 8.08 -9.19 4.27
CA LYS A 90 8.71 -8.67 5.47
C LYS A 90 8.02 -7.40 5.96
N LYS A 91 7.76 -6.46 5.06
CA LYS A 91 7.13 -5.17 5.37
C LYS A 91 6.32 -4.70 4.19
N ILE A 92 5.31 -3.86 4.45
CA ILE A 92 4.50 -3.22 3.42
C ILE A 92 4.29 -1.75 3.78
N ALA A 93 4.29 -0.88 2.79
CA ALA A 93 3.98 0.54 2.95
C ALA A 93 2.83 0.92 2.03
N ILE A 94 1.92 1.74 2.54
CA ILE A 94 0.76 2.22 1.79
C ILE A 94 0.73 3.74 1.91
N THR A 95 0.60 4.43 0.78
CA THR A 95 0.43 5.89 0.76
C THR A 95 -0.72 6.26 -0.16
N THR A 96 -1.33 7.40 0.10
CA THR A 96 -2.51 7.85 -0.63
C THR A 96 -2.44 9.34 -0.91
N THR A 97 -3.14 9.76 -1.98
CA THR A 97 -3.42 11.17 -2.24
C THR A 97 -4.78 11.31 -2.92
N ALA A 98 -5.43 12.45 -2.74
CA ALA A 98 -6.71 12.74 -3.34
C ALA A 98 -6.67 14.13 -3.98
N GLU A 99 -7.34 14.30 -5.13
CA GLU A 99 -7.37 15.58 -5.83
C GLU A 99 -8.29 16.58 -5.15
N ASP A 100 -9.41 16.11 -4.59
CA ASP A 100 -10.48 16.96 -4.09
C ASP A 100 -10.43 17.20 -2.58
N PHE A 101 -9.57 16.52 -1.84
CA PHE A 101 -9.45 16.69 -0.39
C PHE A 101 -8.07 16.26 0.10
N GLU A 102 -7.73 16.74 1.29
CA GLU A 102 -6.47 16.39 1.95
C GLU A 102 -6.65 15.12 2.77
N VAL A 103 -5.74 14.15 2.58
CA VAL A 103 -5.71 12.93 3.39
C VAL A 103 -4.84 13.18 4.62
N LYS A 104 -5.46 13.25 5.80
CA LYS A 104 -4.79 13.63 7.04
C LYS A 104 -4.33 12.48 7.92
N SER A 105 -4.86 11.28 7.67
CA SER A 105 -4.52 10.11 8.47
C SER A 105 -4.17 8.92 7.58
N PRO A 106 -3.38 7.98 8.10
CA PRO A 106 -3.05 6.77 7.34
C PRO A 106 -4.31 5.98 6.97
N VAL A 107 -4.26 5.35 5.79
CA VAL A 107 -5.36 4.52 5.29
C VAL A 107 -4.97 3.05 5.45
N ALA A 108 -5.82 2.29 6.13
CA ALA A 108 -5.60 0.85 6.31
C ALA A 108 -6.05 0.07 5.08
N PRO A 109 -5.48 -1.11 4.83
CA PRO A 109 -5.97 -2.01 3.80
C PRO A 109 -7.41 -2.44 4.09
N CYS A 110 -8.19 -2.71 3.05
CA CYS A 110 -9.53 -3.25 3.23
C CYS A 110 -9.47 -4.69 3.75
N GLY A 111 -10.61 -5.22 4.20
CA GLY A 111 -10.65 -6.56 4.77
C GLY A 111 -10.16 -7.66 3.84
N MET A 112 -10.36 -7.49 2.52
CA MET A 112 -9.88 -8.46 1.54
C MET A 112 -8.34 -8.51 1.48
N CYS A 113 -7.66 -7.38 1.64
CA CYS A 113 -6.21 -7.32 1.58
C CYS A 113 -5.53 -7.70 2.88
N ARG A 114 -6.23 -7.57 3.99
CA ARG A 114 -5.72 -7.97 5.30
C ARG A 114 -5.63 -9.48 5.42
#